data_9c1aaec84cf9e0ec187575212f0895d9
#
_entry.id   9c1aaec84cf9e0ec187575212f0895d9
#
_cell.length_a   1.000
_cell.length_b   1.000
_cell.length_c   1.000
_cell.angle_alpha   90.00
_cell.angle_beta   90.00
_cell.angle_gamma   90.00
#
_symmetry.space_group_name_H-M   'P 1'
#
loop_
_entity.id
_entity.type
_entity.pdbx_description
1 polymer ?
#
loop_
_entity_poly.entity_id
_entity_poly.type
_entity_poly.pdbx_seq_one_letter_code
_entity_poly.pdbx_strand_id
1 'polypeptide(L)' 'MTYYQGEKSLTVFTELCSLYESNDSNFYDMLDAIVNILDDDQLAQIEDIIVNQYQGA' A
#
# COMPACT_ATOMS: atom_id res chain seq x y z
N MET A 1 4.31 -15.38 -0.18
CA MET A 1 4.18 -15.07 1.24
C MET A 1 4.66 -13.67 1.54
N THR A 2 3.97 -12.99 2.40
CA THR A 2 4.28 -11.61 2.73
C THR A 2 5.00 -11.56 4.07
N TYR A 3 6.08 -10.76 4.12
CA TYR A 3 6.83 -10.58 5.34
C TYR A 3 6.68 -9.17 5.83
N TYR A 4 6.35 -9.04 7.09
CA TYR A 4 6.26 -7.75 7.74
C TYR A 4 7.46 -7.61 8.66
N GLN A 5 8.15 -6.50 8.53
CA GLN A 5 9.42 -6.32 9.21
C GLN A 5 9.26 -5.84 10.65
N GLY A 6 8.06 -5.94 11.18
CA GLY A 6 7.85 -5.54 12.54
C GLY A 6 6.38 -5.35 12.80
N GLU A 7 6.08 -5.10 14.05
CA GLU A 7 4.70 -4.93 14.48
C GLU A 7 4.04 -3.73 13.81
N LYS A 8 4.82 -2.68 13.55
CA LYS A 8 4.26 -1.48 12.94
C LYS A 8 3.77 -1.77 11.54
N SER A 9 4.53 -2.53 10.75
CA SER A 9 4.11 -2.89 9.40
C SER A 9 2.81 -3.67 9.42
N LEU A 10 2.72 -4.63 10.32
CA LEU A 10 1.51 -5.44 10.41
C LEU A 10 0.32 -4.60 10.86
N THR A 11 0.54 -3.71 11.82
CA THR A 11 -0.53 -2.84 12.29
C THR A 11 -1.07 -1.97 11.17
N VAL A 12 -0.18 -1.35 10.41
CA VAL A 12 -0.57 -0.48 9.31
C VAL A 12 -1.31 -1.28 8.24
N PHE A 13 -0.80 -2.46 7.91
CA PHE A 13 -1.47 -3.31 6.93
C PHE A 13 -2.89 -3.65 7.36
N THR A 14 -3.06 -4.02 8.62
CA THR A 14 -4.37 -4.37 9.15
C THR A 14 -5.33 -3.19 9.09
N GLU A 15 -4.84 -2.01 9.44
CA GLU A 15 -5.67 -0.81 9.39
C GLU A 15 -6.06 -0.44 7.97
N LEU A 16 -5.15 -0.62 7.01
CA LEU A 16 -5.47 -0.37 5.62
C LEU A 16 -6.54 -1.35 5.11
N CYS A 17 -6.44 -2.60 5.52
CA CYS A 17 -7.46 -3.58 5.17
C CYS A 17 -8.83 -3.18 5.72
N SER A 18 -8.88 -2.69 6.94
CA SER A 18 -10.12 -2.24 7.54
C SER A 18 -10.74 -1.08 6.77
N LEU A 19 -9.91 -0.13 6.34
CA LEU A 19 -10.41 0.99 5.55
C LEU A 19 -10.95 0.52 4.22
N TYR A 20 -10.27 -0.42 3.60
CA TYR A 20 -10.72 -0.96 2.32
C TYR A 20 -12.05 -1.69 2.48
N GLU A 21 -12.18 -2.47 3.54
CA GLU A 21 -13.39 -3.26 3.76
C GLU A 21 -14.59 -2.38 4.10
N SER A 22 -14.35 -1.22 4.69
CA SER A 22 -15.45 -0.30 4.99
C SER A 22 -16.00 0.35 3.72
N ASN A 23 -15.32 0.18 2.61
CA ASN A 23 -15.73 0.73 1.32
C ASN A 23 -15.92 2.24 1.40
N ASP A 24 -15.01 2.89 2.08
CA ASP A 24 -15.07 4.31 2.36
C ASP A 24 -14.06 5.05 1.51
N SER A 25 -14.39 6.28 1.14
CA SER A 25 -13.44 7.12 0.40
C SER A 25 -12.17 7.39 1.21
N ASN A 26 -12.22 7.15 2.50
CA ASN A 26 -11.03 7.30 3.34
C ASN A 26 -9.87 6.44 2.88
N PHE A 27 -10.17 5.29 2.27
CA PHE A 27 -9.11 4.44 1.76
C PHE A 27 -8.32 5.15 0.65
N TYR A 28 -9.02 5.84 -0.23
CA TYR A 28 -8.35 6.57 -1.32
C TYR A 28 -7.56 7.75 -0.79
N ASP A 29 -8.10 8.44 0.19
CA ASP A 29 -7.37 9.53 0.84
C ASP A 29 -6.10 9.01 1.48
N MET A 30 -6.16 7.83 2.09
CA MET A 30 -5.00 7.22 2.71
C MET A 30 -3.95 6.82 1.68
N LEU A 31 -4.38 6.30 0.54
CA LEU A 31 -3.45 5.96 -0.53
C LEU A 31 -2.72 7.20 -1.04
N ASP A 32 -3.44 8.29 -1.18
CA ASP A 32 -2.84 9.55 -1.61
C ASP A 32 -1.79 10.01 -0.60
N ALA A 33 -2.09 9.90 0.68
CA ALA A 33 -1.15 10.26 1.72
C ALA A 33 0.10 9.38 1.67
N ILE A 34 -0.08 8.09 1.45
CA ILE A 34 1.05 7.17 1.36
C ILE A 34 1.97 7.56 0.20
N VAL A 35 1.39 7.86 -0.95
CA VAL A 35 2.18 8.25 -2.10
C VAL A 35 2.97 9.52 -1.81
N ASN A 36 2.40 10.44 -1.05
CA ASN A 36 3.06 11.69 -0.72
C ASN A 36 4.20 11.52 0.28
N ILE A 37 4.16 10.47 1.09
CA ILE A 37 5.20 10.21 2.08
C ILE A 37 6.41 9.52 1.47
N LEU A 38 6.18 8.66 0.49
CA LEU A 38 7.23 7.85 -0.09
C LEU A 38 8.11 8.66 -1.04
N ASP A 39 9.38 8.29 -1.14
CA ASP A 39 10.27 8.94 -2.09
C ASP A 39 10.20 8.25 -3.45
N ASP A 40 10.90 8.82 -4.43
CA ASP A 40 10.84 8.32 -5.80
C ASP A 40 11.31 6.88 -5.93
N ASP A 41 12.34 6.50 -5.19
CA ASP A 41 12.85 5.13 -5.24
C ASP A 41 11.82 4.15 -4.72
N GLN A 42 11.15 4.51 -3.64
CA GLN A 42 10.13 3.66 -3.07
C GLN A 42 8.92 3.56 -3.98
N LEU A 43 8.54 4.67 -4.59
CA LEU A 43 7.43 4.67 -5.53
C LEU A 43 7.73 3.82 -6.75
N ALA A 44 8.97 3.86 -7.22
CA ALA A 44 9.37 3.03 -8.35
C ALA A 44 9.27 1.56 -8.03
N GLN A 45 9.59 1.18 -6.81
CA GLN A 45 9.45 -0.21 -6.40
C GLN A 45 7.98 -0.65 -6.40
N ILE A 46 7.11 0.21 -5.92
CA ILE A 46 5.69 -0.08 -5.91
C ILE A 46 5.17 -0.19 -7.34
N GLU A 47 5.58 0.72 -8.20
CA GLU A 47 5.16 0.69 -9.59
C GLU A 47 5.60 -0.61 -10.26
N ASP A 48 6.82 -1.05 -10.00
CA ASP A 48 7.30 -2.32 -10.53
C ASP A 48 6.41 -3.49 -10.12
N ILE A 49 6.03 -3.51 -8.85
CA ILE A 49 5.17 -4.58 -8.35
C ILE A 49 3.82 -4.55 -9.07
N ILE A 50 3.25 -3.38 -9.20
CA ILE A 50 1.95 -3.25 -9.85
C ILE A 50 2.01 -3.73 -11.30
N VAL A 51 3.01 -3.26 -12.03
CA VAL A 51 3.14 -3.59 -13.45
C VAL A 51 3.39 -5.09 -13.63
N ASN A 52 4.28 -5.65 -12.81
CA ASN A 52 4.68 -7.04 -13.00
C ASN A 52 3.66 -8.04 -12.48
N GLN A 53 2.90 -7.69 -11.45
CA GLN A 53 1.99 -8.65 -10.84
C GLN A 53 0.54 -8.44 -11.25
N TYR A 54 0.17 -7.22 -11.58
CA TYR A 54 -1.24 -6.92 -11.80
C TYR A 54 -1.56 -6.40 -13.19
N GLN A 55 -0.57 -5.89 -13.90
CA GLN A 55 -0.79 -5.39 -15.26
C GLN A 55 0.09 -6.09 -16.26
N GLY A 56 1.15 -6.69 -15.80
CA GLY A 56 2.18 -7.18 -16.66
C GLY A 56 1.85 -8.45 -17.41
N ALA A 57 0.87 -9.03 -17.09
CA ALA A 57 0.44 -10.22 -17.84
C ALA A 57 1.58 -10.97 -18.50
#